data_d65ceca441ff83c999d459e48d9a87d2
#
_entry.id   d65ceca441ff83c999d459e48d9a87d2
#
_cell.length_a   1.000
_cell.length_b   1.000
_cell.length_c   1.000
_cell.angle_alpha   90.00
_cell.angle_beta   90.00
_cell.angle_gamma   90.00
#
_symmetry.space_group_name_H-M   'P 1'
#
loop_
_entity.id
_entity.type
_entity.pdbx_description
1 polymer ?
#
loop_
_entity_poly.entity_id
_entity_poly.type
_entity_poly.pdbx_seq_one_letter_code
_entity_poly.pdbx_strand_id
1 'polypeptide(L)'
;MEAPLTEEQVKFHFALIDAHTSAIVDDDKSAPKRFARAIDFYLVQDFSSAVADLTQAILLDGDFFPAYFMRALIRCKQLEYQKAEQAAEADMPSGAAVKEVSAVDYEVVRKDLDKVITLAPDFVYAYYNRANVAAMLKDYRAAIVDYDKAIQLSPDFADAYFNRGLTHIFLG
;
A
#
# COMPACT_ATOMS: atom_id res chain seq x y z
N MET A 1 -15.09 -3.57 3.11
CA MET A 1 -15.00 -3.21 1.68
C MET A 1 -15.52 -1.79 1.56
N GLU A 2 -14.66 -0.84 1.16
CA GLU A 2 -15.12 0.53 0.91
C GLU A 2 -16.06 0.54 -0.30
N ALA A 3 -17.14 1.34 -0.22
CA ALA A 3 -18.06 1.48 -1.34
C ALA A 3 -17.33 2.14 -2.53
N PRO A 4 -17.60 1.72 -3.76
CA PRO A 4 -16.99 2.35 -4.94
C PRO A 4 -17.43 3.82 -5.04
N LEU A 5 -16.53 4.67 -5.56
CA LEU A 5 -16.84 6.07 -5.79
C LEU A 5 -18.05 6.23 -6.76
N THR A 6 -18.90 7.21 -6.49
CA THR A 6 -19.94 7.60 -7.42
C THR A 6 -19.34 8.28 -8.66
N GLU A 7 -20.08 8.36 -9.77
CA GLU A 7 -19.62 9.06 -10.97
C GLU A 7 -19.26 10.53 -10.71
N GLU A 8 -19.99 11.19 -9.83
CA GLU A 8 -19.72 12.57 -9.45
C GLU A 8 -18.41 12.70 -8.67
N GLN A 9 -18.15 11.78 -7.73
CA GLN A 9 -16.89 11.71 -7.00
C GLN A 9 -15.71 11.41 -7.94
N VAL A 10 -15.88 10.50 -8.89
CA VAL A 10 -14.85 10.22 -9.90
C VAL A 10 -14.52 11.46 -10.72
N LYS A 11 -15.55 12.18 -11.23
CA LYS A 11 -15.35 13.45 -11.96
C LYS A 11 -14.65 14.51 -11.11
N PHE A 12 -15.00 14.60 -9.83
CA PHE A 12 -14.35 15.52 -8.89
C PHE A 12 -12.85 15.20 -8.73
N HIS A 13 -12.46 13.94 -8.57
CA HIS A 13 -11.06 13.57 -8.46
C HIS A 13 -10.28 13.77 -9.75
N PHE A 14 -10.90 13.58 -10.93
CA PHE A 14 -10.24 13.95 -12.19
C PHE A 14 -9.97 15.46 -12.29
N ALA A 15 -10.90 16.30 -11.85
CA ALA A 15 -10.68 17.74 -11.80
C ALA A 15 -9.56 18.12 -10.81
N LEU A 16 -9.42 17.41 -9.67
CA LEU A 16 -8.30 17.59 -8.75
C LEU A 16 -6.96 17.15 -9.36
N ILE A 17 -6.93 16.03 -10.10
CA ILE A 17 -5.74 15.58 -10.83
C ILE A 17 -5.25 16.65 -11.79
N ASP A 18 -6.15 17.29 -12.56
CA ASP A 18 -5.82 18.38 -13.47
C ASP A 18 -5.28 19.61 -12.71
N ALA A 19 -5.91 19.97 -11.59
CA ALA A 19 -5.45 21.08 -10.74
C ALA A 19 -4.07 20.80 -10.13
N HIS A 20 -3.85 19.62 -9.59
CA HIS A 20 -2.55 19.21 -9.05
C HIS A 20 -1.49 19.10 -10.15
N THR A 21 -1.86 18.69 -11.36
CA THR A 21 -0.95 18.66 -12.51
C THR A 21 -0.47 20.07 -12.85
N SER A 22 -1.38 21.03 -12.92
CA SER A 22 -1.02 22.44 -13.14
C SER A 22 -0.12 22.98 -12.02
N ALA A 23 -0.46 22.68 -10.75
CA ALA A 23 0.34 23.11 -9.60
C ALA A 23 1.75 22.50 -9.57
N ILE A 24 1.95 21.28 -10.13
CA ILE A 24 3.25 20.63 -10.27
C ILE A 24 4.07 21.27 -11.38
N VAL A 25 3.44 21.72 -12.47
CA VAL A 25 4.13 22.47 -13.55
C VAL A 25 4.73 23.78 -13.00
N ASP A 26 4.01 24.45 -12.10
CA ASP A 26 4.49 25.67 -11.47
C ASP A 26 5.61 25.44 -10.43
N ASP A 27 5.64 24.24 -9.83
CA ASP A 27 6.63 23.85 -8.83
C ASP A 27 6.88 22.34 -8.92
N ASP A 28 7.77 21.96 -9.81
CA ASP A 28 8.09 20.56 -10.14
C ASP A 28 8.87 19.81 -9.05
N LYS A 29 9.39 20.54 -8.04
CA LYS A 29 10.21 20.01 -6.93
C LYS A 29 9.42 19.79 -5.64
N SER A 30 8.11 19.89 -5.67
CA SER A 30 7.27 19.71 -4.50
C SER A 30 6.84 18.25 -4.30
N ALA A 31 7.46 17.57 -3.35
CA ALA A 31 7.05 16.21 -2.94
C ALA A 31 5.59 16.18 -2.41
N PRO A 32 5.11 17.15 -1.59
CA PRO A 32 3.71 17.18 -1.15
C PRO A 32 2.69 17.31 -2.28
N LYS A 33 2.98 18.10 -3.33
CA LYS A 33 2.07 18.25 -4.48
C LYS A 33 1.92 16.94 -5.27
N ARG A 34 3.04 16.22 -5.47
CA ARG A 34 3.02 14.91 -6.12
C ARG A 34 2.29 13.88 -5.26
N PHE A 35 2.49 13.91 -3.96
CA PHE A 35 1.76 13.06 -3.02
C PHE A 35 0.25 13.33 -3.09
N ALA A 36 -0.18 14.59 -3.12
CA ALA A 36 -1.59 14.94 -3.22
C ALA A 36 -2.21 14.39 -4.51
N ARG A 37 -1.55 14.55 -5.67
CA ARG A 37 -2.03 13.99 -6.93
C ARG A 37 -2.06 12.46 -6.93
N ALA A 38 -1.09 11.83 -6.28
CA ALA A 38 -1.07 10.38 -6.13
C ALA A 38 -2.28 9.84 -5.35
N ILE A 39 -2.77 10.57 -4.35
CA ILE A 39 -4.00 10.21 -3.63
C ILE A 39 -5.21 10.24 -4.55
N ASP A 40 -5.34 11.26 -5.40
CA ASP A 40 -6.45 11.32 -6.36
C ASP A 40 -6.36 10.21 -7.40
N PHE A 41 -5.17 9.89 -7.93
CA PHE A 41 -4.97 8.72 -8.79
C PHE A 41 -5.36 7.41 -8.09
N TYR A 42 -4.99 7.25 -6.83
CA TYR A 42 -5.40 6.07 -6.05
C TYR A 42 -6.92 5.95 -5.93
N LEU A 43 -7.62 7.05 -5.66
CA LEU A 43 -9.07 7.09 -5.50
C LEU A 43 -9.82 6.76 -6.80
N VAL A 44 -9.29 7.16 -7.95
CA VAL A 44 -9.83 6.76 -9.26
C VAL A 44 -9.29 5.41 -9.76
N GLN A 45 -8.56 4.67 -8.89
CA GLN A 45 -7.97 3.35 -9.15
C GLN A 45 -6.88 3.33 -10.24
N ASP A 46 -6.30 4.47 -10.60
CA ASP A 46 -5.09 4.52 -11.40
C ASP A 46 -3.85 4.32 -10.53
N PHE A 47 -3.65 3.07 -10.09
CA PHE A 47 -2.56 2.71 -9.20
C PHE A 47 -1.17 2.93 -9.81
N SER A 48 -1.07 2.80 -11.13
CA SER A 48 0.21 2.98 -11.83
C SER A 48 0.69 4.44 -11.76
N SER A 49 -0.19 5.39 -12.06
CA SER A 49 0.10 6.82 -11.96
C SER A 49 0.33 7.24 -10.50
N ALA A 50 -0.44 6.69 -9.55
CA ALA A 50 -0.24 6.92 -8.14
C ALA A 50 1.16 6.48 -7.67
N VAL A 51 1.60 5.28 -8.01
CA VAL A 51 2.95 4.77 -7.67
C VAL A 51 4.06 5.59 -8.32
N ALA A 52 3.85 6.06 -9.56
CA ALA A 52 4.82 6.91 -10.26
C ALA A 52 5.00 8.26 -9.53
N ASP A 53 3.91 8.93 -9.16
CA ASP A 53 3.96 10.19 -8.41
C ASP A 53 4.58 10.02 -7.02
N LEU A 54 4.24 8.95 -6.29
CA LEU A 54 4.86 8.66 -5.00
C LEU A 54 6.35 8.38 -5.12
N THR A 55 6.77 7.71 -6.19
CA THR A 55 8.18 7.48 -6.45
C THR A 55 8.92 8.79 -6.74
N GLN A 56 8.33 9.70 -7.49
CA GLN A 56 8.89 11.03 -7.71
C GLN A 56 8.91 11.87 -6.41
N ALA A 57 7.86 11.79 -5.58
CA ALA A 57 7.85 12.47 -4.29
C ALA A 57 9.00 11.99 -3.38
N ILE A 58 9.28 10.69 -3.36
CA ILE A 58 10.40 10.09 -2.62
C ILE A 58 11.76 10.53 -3.17
N LEU A 59 11.90 10.67 -4.48
CA LEU A 59 13.13 11.15 -5.11
C LEU A 59 13.40 12.63 -4.78
N LEU A 60 12.34 13.43 -4.60
CA LEU A 60 12.43 14.84 -4.23
C LEU A 60 12.69 15.03 -2.74
N ASP A 61 12.10 14.19 -1.90
CA ASP A 61 12.27 14.19 -0.46
C ASP A 61 12.36 12.76 0.06
N GLY A 62 13.58 12.29 0.28
CA GLY A 62 13.88 10.92 0.74
C GLY A 62 13.44 10.64 2.17
N ASP A 63 13.03 11.65 2.94
CA ASP A 63 12.55 11.52 4.32
C ASP A 63 11.02 11.70 4.42
N PHE A 64 10.34 11.90 3.30
CA PHE A 64 8.89 12.03 3.25
C PHE A 64 8.19 10.68 3.44
N PHE A 65 8.15 10.18 4.70
CA PHE A 65 7.62 8.86 5.02
C PHE A 65 6.17 8.59 4.53
N PRO A 66 5.25 9.58 4.44
CA PRO A 66 3.90 9.31 3.93
C PRO A 66 3.90 8.75 2.50
N ALA A 67 4.86 9.17 1.65
CA ALA A 67 4.95 8.66 0.28
C ALA A 67 5.39 7.18 0.24
N TYR A 68 6.33 6.78 1.09
CA TYR A 68 6.69 5.36 1.22
C TYR A 68 5.51 4.53 1.71
N PHE A 69 4.80 5.01 2.74
CA PHE A 69 3.66 4.32 3.30
C PHE A 69 2.54 4.12 2.27
N MET A 70 2.12 5.19 1.60
CA MET A 70 1.10 5.10 0.56
C MET A 70 1.53 4.22 -0.60
N ARG A 71 2.79 4.27 -1.02
CA ARG A 71 3.31 3.41 -2.09
C ARG A 71 3.26 1.93 -1.68
N ALA A 72 3.59 1.61 -0.45
CA ALA A 72 3.46 0.26 0.10
C ALA A 72 2.01 -0.23 0.07
N LEU A 73 1.05 0.60 0.54
CA LEU A 73 -0.37 0.24 0.54
C LEU A 73 -0.92 0.02 -0.88
N ILE A 74 -0.60 0.90 -1.82
CA ILE A 74 -1.06 0.80 -3.20
C ILE A 74 -0.49 -0.46 -3.87
N ARG A 75 0.79 -0.78 -3.63
CA ARG A 75 1.41 -2.00 -4.13
C ARG A 75 0.76 -3.26 -3.54
N CYS A 76 0.47 -3.29 -2.22
CA CYS A 76 -0.30 -4.38 -1.64
C CYS A 76 -1.63 -4.57 -2.34
N LYS A 77 -2.36 -3.46 -2.59
CA LYS A 77 -3.64 -3.50 -3.29
C LYS A 77 -3.51 -4.05 -4.71
N GLN A 78 -2.49 -3.63 -5.47
CA GLN A 78 -2.20 -4.19 -6.79
C GLN A 78 -1.95 -5.69 -6.74
N LEU A 79 -1.18 -6.18 -5.74
CA LEU A 79 -0.91 -7.61 -5.57
C LEU A 79 -2.17 -8.41 -5.20
N GLU A 80 -3.08 -7.83 -4.40
CA GLU A 80 -4.38 -8.43 -4.11
C GLU A 80 -5.24 -8.59 -5.37
N TYR A 81 -5.32 -7.55 -6.22
CA TYR A 81 -6.03 -7.61 -7.48
C TYR A 81 -5.43 -8.67 -8.42
N GLN A 82 -4.11 -8.70 -8.58
CA GLN A 82 -3.42 -9.69 -9.40
C GLN A 82 -3.71 -11.12 -8.92
N LYS A 83 -3.73 -11.36 -7.60
CA LYS A 83 -4.10 -12.67 -7.04
C LYS A 83 -5.54 -13.04 -7.32
N ALA A 84 -6.47 -12.08 -7.22
CA ALA A 84 -7.87 -12.31 -7.51
C ALA A 84 -8.10 -12.64 -9.00
N GLU A 85 -7.40 -11.95 -9.91
CA GLU A 85 -7.41 -12.25 -11.34
C GLU A 85 -6.87 -13.65 -11.62
N GLN A 86 -5.74 -14.03 -11.03
CA GLN A 86 -5.15 -15.37 -11.15
C GLN A 86 -6.11 -16.46 -10.68
N ALA A 87 -6.80 -16.24 -9.56
CA ALA A 87 -7.79 -17.20 -9.05
C ALA A 87 -9.00 -17.35 -9.99
N ALA A 88 -9.46 -16.25 -10.58
CA ALA A 88 -10.57 -16.25 -11.53
C ALA A 88 -10.20 -16.93 -12.87
N GLU A 89 -8.95 -16.77 -13.33
CA GLU A 89 -8.48 -17.39 -14.58
C GLU A 89 -8.12 -18.86 -14.43
N ALA A 90 -7.74 -19.32 -13.24
CA ALA A 90 -7.49 -20.75 -12.98
C ALA A 90 -8.72 -21.61 -13.24
N ASP A 91 -9.93 -21.05 -13.17
CA ASP A 91 -11.20 -21.71 -13.48
C ASP A 91 -11.61 -21.58 -14.96
N MET A 92 -10.85 -20.84 -15.79
CA MET A 92 -11.16 -20.63 -17.21
C MET A 92 -10.01 -21.10 -18.11
N PRO A 93 -10.23 -21.84 -19.18
CA PRO A 93 -9.20 -22.28 -20.12
C PRO A 93 -8.78 -21.14 -21.06
N SER A 94 -8.26 -20.06 -20.52
CA SER A 94 -7.74 -18.93 -21.28
C SER A 94 -6.21 -18.96 -21.26
N GLY A 95 -5.59 -19.03 -22.44
CA GLY A 95 -4.15 -19.18 -22.59
C GLY A 95 -3.33 -17.88 -22.39
N ALA A 96 -3.84 -16.89 -21.68
CA ALA A 96 -3.11 -15.69 -21.32
C ALA A 96 -2.29 -15.95 -20.05
N ALA A 97 -0.97 -15.79 -20.13
CA ALA A 97 -0.09 -15.91 -18.97
C ALA A 97 -0.27 -14.68 -18.05
N VAL A 98 -1.04 -14.82 -16.99
CA VAL A 98 -1.07 -13.82 -15.91
C VAL A 98 0.22 -13.91 -15.12
N LYS A 99 0.83 -12.77 -14.84
CA LYS A 99 2.05 -12.70 -14.04
C LYS A 99 1.75 -13.18 -12.62
N GLU A 100 2.36 -14.29 -12.21
CA GLU A 100 2.21 -14.82 -10.86
C GLU A 100 2.79 -13.86 -9.81
N VAL A 101 2.03 -13.59 -8.74
CA VAL A 101 2.49 -12.79 -7.60
C VAL A 101 3.52 -13.59 -6.82
N SER A 102 4.74 -13.08 -6.77
CA SER A 102 5.89 -13.73 -6.14
C SER A 102 6.22 -13.16 -4.76
N ALA A 103 7.05 -13.87 -4.00
CA ALA A 103 7.61 -13.35 -2.75
C ALA A 103 8.41 -12.05 -2.97
N VAL A 104 9.06 -11.88 -4.13
CA VAL A 104 9.84 -10.67 -4.46
C VAL A 104 8.94 -9.43 -4.52
N ASP A 105 7.69 -9.57 -4.98
CA ASP A 105 6.75 -8.45 -5.05
C ASP A 105 6.41 -7.94 -3.64
N TYR A 106 6.23 -8.85 -2.66
CA TYR A 106 6.02 -8.48 -1.25
C TYR A 106 7.27 -7.91 -0.57
N GLU A 107 8.47 -8.36 -0.95
CA GLU A 107 9.72 -7.80 -0.43
C GLU A 107 9.90 -6.32 -0.82
N VAL A 108 9.43 -5.92 -2.01
CA VAL A 108 9.44 -4.50 -2.41
C VAL A 108 8.53 -3.66 -1.51
N VAL A 109 7.37 -4.20 -1.14
CA VAL A 109 6.45 -3.56 -0.18
C VAL A 109 7.09 -3.45 1.20
N ARG A 110 7.71 -4.54 1.67
CA ARG A 110 8.37 -4.58 2.97
C ARG A 110 9.45 -3.50 3.10
N LYS A 111 10.27 -3.31 2.07
CA LYS A 111 11.31 -2.27 2.04
C LYS A 111 10.76 -0.85 2.24
N ASP A 112 9.63 -0.55 1.62
CA ASP A 112 8.97 0.74 1.82
C ASP A 112 8.50 0.90 3.29
N LEU A 113 7.92 -0.15 3.88
CA LEU A 113 7.48 -0.15 5.28
C LEU A 113 8.66 -0.08 6.28
N ASP A 114 9.78 -0.75 5.98
CA ASP A 114 11.02 -0.63 6.77
C ASP A 114 11.53 0.81 6.79
N LYS A 115 11.46 1.51 5.63
CA LYS A 115 11.84 2.92 5.56
C LYS A 115 10.88 3.80 6.36
N VAL A 116 9.57 3.52 6.32
CA VAL A 116 8.58 4.22 7.16
C VAL A 116 8.92 4.07 8.65
N ILE A 117 9.20 2.85 9.11
CA ILE A 117 9.54 2.57 10.51
C ILE A 117 10.83 3.29 10.91
N THR A 118 11.81 3.37 10.01
CA THR A 118 13.05 4.11 10.25
C THR A 118 12.81 5.60 10.43
N LEU A 119 11.93 6.20 9.63
CA LEU A 119 11.64 7.63 9.64
C LEU A 119 10.60 8.01 10.70
N ALA A 120 9.68 7.12 11.01
CA ALA A 120 8.58 7.35 11.96
C ALA A 120 8.37 6.09 12.83
N PRO A 121 9.22 5.84 13.84
CA PRO A 121 9.23 4.61 14.63
C PRO A 121 7.98 4.40 15.50
N ASP A 122 7.18 5.44 15.70
CA ASP A 122 5.91 5.36 16.45
C ASP A 122 4.69 5.26 15.55
N PHE A 123 4.87 5.14 14.24
CA PHE A 123 3.76 5.03 13.29
C PHE A 123 3.20 3.61 13.27
N VAL A 124 2.15 3.39 14.05
CA VAL A 124 1.51 2.08 14.32
C VAL A 124 1.20 1.31 13.05
N TYR A 125 0.65 1.99 12.04
CA TYR A 125 0.21 1.34 10.80
C TYR A 125 1.36 0.75 9.97
N ALA A 126 2.59 1.23 10.13
CA ALA A 126 3.73 0.64 9.43
C ALA A 126 4.04 -0.76 9.96
N TYR A 127 4.03 -0.96 11.27
CA TYR A 127 4.21 -2.28 11.89
C TYR A 127 3.07 -3.22 11.52
N TYR A 128 1.82 -2.78 11.65
CA TYR A 128 0.66 -3.57 11.29
C TYR A 128 0.71 -4.06 9.82
N ASN A 129 1.01 -3.17 8.89
CA ASN A 129 1.08 -3.54 7.47
C ASN A 129 2.31 -4.40 7.16
N ARG A 130 3.46 -4.19 7.84
CA ARG A 130 4.63 -5.05 7.67
C ARG A 130 4.37 -6.46 8.22
N ALA A 131 3.62 -6.57 9.33
CA ALA A 131 3.15 -7.84 9.86
C ALA A 131 2.25 -8.58 8.84
N ASN A 132 1.30 -7.87 8.20
CA ASN A 132 0.46 -8.45 7.16
C ASN A 132 1.31 -8.99 5.99
N VAL A 133 2.30 -8.23 5.53
CA VAL A 133 3.24 -8.66 4.48
C VAL A 133 4.03 -9.90 4.92
N ALA A 134 4.54 -9.92 6.14
CA ALA A 134 5.26 -11.08 6.67
C ALA A 134 4.36 -12.34 6.74
N ALA A 135 3.09 -12.18 7.16
CA ALA A 135 2.13 -13.27 7.18
C ALA A 135 1.84 -13.81 5.75
N MET A 136 1.75 -12.93 4.75
CA MET A 136 1.60 -13.31 3.34
C MET A 136 2.81 -14.08 2.80
N LEU A 137 4.01 -13.75 3.30
CA LEU A 137 5.25 -14.46 3.03
C LEU A 137 5.40 -15.74 3.86
N LYS A 138 4.42 -16.07 4.72
CA LYS A 138 4.43 -17.18 5.69
C LYS A 138 5.53 -17.08 6.75
N ASP A 139 6.13 -15.89 6.92
CA ASP A 139 7.00 -15.59 8.05
C ASP A 139 6.16 -15.18 9.27
N TYR A 140 5.45 -16.17 9.82
CA TYR A 140 4.49 -15.94 10.90
C TYR A 140 5.17 -15.43 12.19
N ARG A 141 6.42 -15.79 12.43
CA ARG A 141 7.17 -15.30 13.60
C ARG A 141 7.46 -13.81 13.51
N ALA A 142 7.94 -13.35 12.35
CA ALA A 142 8.15 -11.92 12.13
C ALA A 142 6.83 -11.14 12.18
N ALA A 143 5.75 -11.70 11.62
CA ALA A 143 4.42 -11.08 11.68
C ALA A 143 3.95 -10.86 13.12
N ILE A 144 4.09 -11.87 14.01
CA ILE A 144 3.69 -11.76 15.41
C ILE A 144 4.48 -10.65 16.12
N VAL A 145 5.78 -10.54 15.89
CA VAL A 145 6.63 -9.49 16.49
C VAL A 145 6.13 -8.10 16.10
N ASP A 146 5.77 -7.90 14.84
CA ASP A 146 5.29 -6.61 14.36
C ASP A 146 3.85 -6.31 14.83
N TYR A 147 2.95 -7.30 14.91
CA TYR A 147 1.64 -7.12 15.54
C TYR A 147 1.77 -6.76 17.02
N ASP A 148 2.67 -7.40 17.76
CA ASP A 148 2.94 -7.06 19.16
C ASP A 148 3.40 -5.61 19.30
N LYS A 149 4.27 -5.14 18.39
CA LYS A 149 4.71 -3.74 18.37
C LYS A 149 3.57 -2.79 18.06
N ALA A 150 2.71 -3.11 17.08
CA ALA A 150 1.54 -2.31 16.76
C ALA A 150 0.58 -2.21 17.97
N ILE A 151 0.32 -3.32 18.66
CA ILE A 151 -0.52 -3.37 19.86
C ILE A 151 0.12 -2.59 21.02
N GLN A 152 1.45 -2.68 21.19
CA GLN A 152 2.16 -1.89 22.20
C GLN A 152 1.99 -0.38 21.97
N LEU A 153 2.03 0.07 20.70
CA LEU A 153 1.86 1.48 20.33
C LEU A 153 0.40 1.93 20.38
N SER A 154 -0.55 1.04 20.08
CA SER A 154 -2.00 1.30 20.14
C SER A 154 -2.72 0.08 20.75
N PRO A 155 -2.93 0.08 22.07
CA PRO A 155 -3.54 -1.05 22.79
C PRO A 155 -5.01 -1.36 22.43
N ASP A 156 -5.65 -0.47 21.71
CA ASP A 156 -7.04 -0.60 21.22
C ASP A 156 -7.15 -1.02 19.75
N PHE A 157 -6.01 -1.35 19.12
CA PHE A 157 -5.98 -1.71 17.70
C PHE A 157 -6.53 -3.13 17.45
N ALA A 158 -7.86 -3.26 17.35
CA ALA A 158 -8.56 -4.53 17.24
C ALA A 158 -8.08 -5.42 16.08
N ASP A 159 -7.81 -4.82 14.90
CA ASP A 159 -7.34 -5.58 13.73
C ASP A 159 -5.98 -6.24 13.96
N ALA A 160 -5.10 -5.60 14.73
CA ALA A 160 -3.79 -6.17 15.06
C ALA A 160 -3.94 -7.38 15.98
N TYR A 161 -4.84 -7.34 16.96
CA TYR A 161 -5.17 -8.50 17.81
C TYR A 161 -5.75 -9.64 16.99
N PHE A 162 -6.70 -9.34 16.12
CA PHE A 162 -7.35 -10.35 15.29
C PHE A 162 -6.34 -11.05 14.36
N ASN A 163 -5.56 -10.28 13.60
CA ASN A 163 -4.60 -10.82 12.66
C ASN A 163 -3.45 -11.56 13.37
N ARG A 164 -3.02 -11.10 14.55
CA ARG A 164 -2.05 -11.83 15.39
C ARG A 164 -2.61 -13.18 15.81
N GLY A 165 -3.87 -13.21 16.26
CA GLY A 165 -4.56 -14.45 16.64
C GLY A 165 -4.63 -15.45 15.48
N LEU A 166 -5.02 -15.00 14.28
CA LEU A 166 -5.00 -15.83 13.07
C LEU A 166 -3.58 -16.34 12.75
N THR A 167 -2.57 -15.46 12.90
CA THR A 167 -1.17 -15.83 12.61
C THR A 167 -0.67 -16.90 13.55
N HIS A 168 -1.08 -16.89 14.82
CA HIS A 168 -0.76 -17.97 15.78
C HIS A 168 -1.36 -19.31 15.36
N ILE A 169 -2.60 -19.32 14.82
CA ILE A 169 -3.24 -20.54 14.33
C ILE A 169 -2.43 -21.17 13.18
N PHE A 170 -1.88 -20.34 12.27
CA PHE A 170 -1.06 -20.81 11.15
C PHE A 170 0.36 -21.23 11.57
N LEU A 171 0.85 -20.71 12.69
CA LEU A 171 2.18 -21.08 13.22
C LEU A 171 2.15 -22.46 13.91
N GLY A 172 1.02 -22.87 14.46
CA GLY A 172 0.82 -24.14 15.19
C GLY A 172 0.99 -23.98 16.68
#